data_7050e32a8c4aff6252e162f2269369cf
#
_entry.id   7050e32a8c4aff6252e162f2269369cf
#
_cell.length_a   1.000
_cell.length_b   1.000
_cell.length_c   1.000
_cell.angle_alpha   90.00
_cell.angle_beta   90.00
_cell.angle_gamma   90.00
#
_symmetry.space_group_name_H-M   'P 1'
#
loop_
_entity.id
_entity.type
_entity.pdbx_description
1 polymer ?
#
loop_
_entity_poly.entity_id
_entity_poly.type
_entity_poly.pdbx_seq_one_letter_code
_entity_poly.pdbx_strand_id
1 'polypeptide(L)'
;MTIQHLSGLIAAPFTPMHPDSSLHPELIPGYYRMLKENGVRGAFICGSTGEGVSLTIRERMLVTETWAACTKGDQDFIVMPLLGGTSLADCRELALHARENGLYAVSFTAPFYFKPTTVESLAACCHEVASCVPDMPFYYYHIPVLTGVGFPMIDLLKAVEGTIPNFAGIKYTHEDFMDFLSCLHYRQGKYDMLWGRDENMLPALSLGARASVGSTYNYAAPLYHRLIDAFLRGDLEAAAGYQQQSIDMIRLLGKYGGIATGKAYMKLIGMDCGGFRLPVQNMSRADFERFSQEASELGFENFRSVPESLNKAVTLDQQV
;
A
#
# COMPACT_ATOMS: atom_id res chain seq x y z
N MET A 1 10.01 14.91 -17.19
CA MET A 1 8.67 14.29 -17.01
C MET A 1 7.80 15.24 -16.20
N THR A 2 6.52 15.42 -16.55
CA THR A 2 5.54 16.08 -15.67
C THR A 2 5.05 15.07 -14.67
N ILE A 3 5.19 15.36 -13.37
CA ILE A 3 4.75 14.48 -12.30
C ILE A 3 3.23 14.63 -12.14
N GLN A 4 2.51 13.51 -12.24
CA GLN A 4 1.08 13.47 -11.93
C GLN A 4 0.93 13.22 -10.42
N HIS A 5 0.19 14.09 -9.73
CA HIS A 5 -0.17 13.88 -8.34
C HIS A 5 -1.34 12.91 -8.23
N LEU A 6 -1.13 11.83 -7.51
CA LEU A 6 -2.16 10.85 -7.25
C LEU A 6 -3.15 11.34 -6.21
N SER A 7 -4.35 10.78 -6.20
CA SER A 7 -5.40 11.11 -5.22
C SER A 7 -6.21 9.88 -4.83
N GLY A 8 -6.75 9.90 -3.62
CA GLY A 8 -7.60 8.84 -3.08
C GLY A 8 -6.82 7.68 -2.46
N LEU A 9 -7.49 6.54 -2.33
CA LEU A 9 -6.95 5.37 -1.66
C LEU A 9 -6.24 4.45 -2.65
N ILE A 10 -5.02 4.05 -2.31
CA ILE A 10 -4.24 3.01 -3.01
C ILE A 10 -4.04 1.87 -2.02
N ALA A 11 -4.55 0.69 -2.30
CA ALA A 11 -4.34 -0.45 -1.42
C ALA A 11 -2.91 -0.97 -1.52
N ALA A 12 -2.36 -1.46 -0.41
CA ALA A 12 -1.20 -2.33 -0.40
C ALA A 12 -1.70 -3.79 -0.30
N PRO A 13 -1.94 -4.50 -1.42
CA PRO A 13 -2.57 -5.82 -1.40
C PRO A 13 -1.69 -6.86 -0.71
N PHE A 14 -2.35 -7.82 -0.05
CA PHE A 14 -1.73 -9.07 0.34
C PHE A 14 -1.43 -9.90 -0.90
N THR A 15 -0.32 -10.61 -0.92
CA THR A 15 -0.08 -11.62 -1.95
C THR A 15 -0.86 -12.88 -1.57
N PRO A 16 -1.82 -13.32 -2.41
CA PRO A 16 -2.57 -14.53 -2.14
C PRO A 16 -1.69 -15.77 -2.21
N MET A 17 -1.87 -16.68 -1.24
CA MET A 17 -1.14 -17.94 -1.10
C MET A 17 -2.09 -19.12 -0.96
N HIS A 18 -1.69 -20.26 -1.50
CA HIS A 18 -2.29 -21.55 -1.18
C HIS A 18 -1.89 -22.04 0.23
N PRO A 19 -2.56 -23.06 0.79
CA PRO A 19 -2.20 -23.60 2.11
C PRO A 19 -0.77 -24.14 2.21
N ASP A 20 -0.16 -24.52 1.09
CA ASP A 20 1.24 -24.98 1.00
C ASP A 20 2.25 -23.83 0.85
N SER A 21 1.78 -22.59 0.96
CA SER A 21 2.56 -21.35 0.77
C SER A 21 3.05 -21.10 -0.65
N SER A 22 2.57 -21.82 -1.66
CA SER A 22 2.73 -21.44 -3.06
C SER A 22 1.84 -20.24 -3.40
N LEU A 23 2.18 -19.48 -4.46
CA LEU A 23 1.36 -18.36 -4.90
C LEU A 23 -0.01 -18.83 -5.39
N HIS A 24 -1.03 -18.00 -5.12
CA HIS A 24 -2.40 -18.19 -5.60
C HIS A 24 -2.81 -17.00 -6.51
N PRO A 25 -2.18 -16.86 -7.69
CA PRO A 25 -2.42 -15.72 -8.57
C PRO A 25 -3.85 -15.66 -9.12
N GLU A 26 -4.57 -16.77 -9.16
CA GLU A 26 -5.94 -16.88 -9.64
C GLU A 26 -6.94 -16.06 -8.81
N LEU A 27 -6.59 -15.70 -7.57
CA LEU A 27 -7.40 -14.83 -6.72
C LEU A 27 -7.27 -13.34 -7.12
N ILE A 28 -6.16 -12.95 -7.76
CA ILE A 28 -5.85 -11.54 -8.07
C ILE A 28 -6.93 -10.86 -8.93
N PRO A 29 -7.52 -11.48 -9.98
CA PRO A 29 -8.58 -10.85 -10.74
C PRO A 29 -9.82 -10.49 -9.91
N GLY A 30 -10.22 -11.35 -8.99
CA GLY A 30 -11.30 -11.08 -8.04
C GLY A 30 -10.94 -9.99 -7.05
N TYR A 31 -9.69 -9.99 -6.60
CA TYR A 31 -9.15 -8.98 -5.68
C TYR A 31 -9.16 -7.57 -6.33
N TYR A 32 -8.67 -7.46 -7.57
CA TYR A 32 -8.71 -6.21 -8.33
C TYR A 32 -10.14 -5.65 -8.43
N ARG A 33 -11.12 -6.48 -8.83
CA ARG A 33 -12.51 -6.06 -8.93
C ARG A 33 -13.05 -5.56 -7.60
N MET A 34 -12.82 -6.31 -6.51
CA MET A 34 -13.23 -5.93 -5.17
C MET A 34 -12.65 -4.57 -4.76
N LEU A 35 -11.36 -4.32 -4.98
CA LEU A 35 -10.73 -3.03 -4.68
C LEU A 35 -11.39 -1.89 -5.47
N LYS A 36 -11.59 -2.09 -6.77
CA LYS A 36 -12.19 -1.07 -7.64
C LYS A 36 -13.63 -0.74 -7.24
N GLU A 37 -14.44 -1.74 -6.93
CA GLU A 37 -15.83 -1.58 -6.49
C GLU A 37 -15.94 -0.85 -5.15
N ASN A 38 -14.94 -0.97 -4.29
CA ASN A 38 -14.84 -0.24 -3.03
C ASN A 38 -14.13 1.12 -3.18
N GLY A 39 -14.01 1.66 -4.41
CA GLY A 39 -13.48 2.99 -4.68
C GLY A 39 -11.97 3.15 -4.50
N VAL A 40 -11.23 2.05 -4.42
CA VAL A 40 -9.76 2.07 -4.38
C VAL A 40 -9.22 2.37 -5.77
N ARG A 41 -8.24 3.26 -5.87
CA ARG A 41 -7.70 3.81 -7.13
C ARG A 41 -6.41 3.15 -7.59
N GLY A 42 -5.91 2.17 -6.86
CA GLY A 42 -4.68 1.47 -7.26
C GLY A 42 -4.21 0.42 -6.27
N ALA A 43 -3.16 -0.30 -6.68
CA ALA A 43 -2.51 -1.36 -5.94
C ALA A 43 -0.99 -1.13 -5.85
N PHE A 44 -0.48 -1.01 -4.63
CA PHE A 44 0.95 -1.00 -4.32
C PHE A 44 1.40 -2.42 -4.00
N ILE A 45 1.73 -3.19 -5.03
CA ILE A 45 1.99 -4.63 -4.97
C ILE A 45 3.41 -4.97 -4.50
N CYS A 46 3.61 -6.18 -4.00
CA CYS A 46 4.90 -6.67 -3.50
C CYS A 46 5.53 -5.79 -2.41
N GLY A 47 4.72 -4.94 -1.73
CA GLY A 47 5.14 -4.16 -0.57
C GLY A 47 5.32 -5.02 0.67
N SER A 48 5.45 -4.39 1.84
CA SER A 48 5.52 -5.11 3.13
C SER A 48 4.28 -5.98 3.36
N THR A 49 3.10 -5.44 3.07
CA THR A 49 1.83 -6.17 3.14
C THR A 49 1.77 -7.35 2.15
N GLY A 50 2.33 -7.16 0.97
CA GLY A 50 2.39 -8.18 -0.09
C GLY A 50 3.58 -9.14 0.04
N GLU A 51 4.29 -9.13 1.17
CA GLU A 51 5.40 -10.07 1.47
C GLU A 51 6.53 -10.04 0.43
N GLY A 52 6.71 -8.93 -0.30
CA GLY A 52 7.62 -8.86 -1.44
C GLY A 52 9.05 -9.30 -1.14
N VAL A 53 9.54 -9.07 0.08
CA VAL A 53 10.87 -9.51 0.52
C VAL A 53 10.97 -11.01 0.81
N SER A 54 9.83 -11.71 0.95
CA SER A 54 9.74 -13.16 1.15
C SER A 54 9.42 -13.93 -0.14
N LEU A 55 9.27 -13.20 -1.26
CA LEU A 55 9.04 -13.75 -2.58
C LEU A 55 10.35 -13.82 -3.38
N THR A 56 10.50 -14.88 -4.17
CA THR A 56 11.56 -14.93 -5.19
C THR A 56 11.32 -13.90 -6.28
N ILE A 57 12.32 -13.55 -7.07
CA ILE A 57 12.17 -12.64 -8.23
C ILE A 57 11.10 -13.16 -9.19
N ARG A 58 11.11 -14.46 -9.50
CA ARG A 58 10.13 -15.09 -10.41
C ARG A 58 8.70 -14.96 -9.89
N GLU A 59 8.49 -15.14 -8.58
CA GLU A 59 7.17 -14.98 -7.96
C GLU A 59 6.71 -13.52 -8.02
N ARG A 60 7.63 -12.57 -7.79
CA ARG A 60 7.32 -11.13 -7.89
C ARG A 60 6.98 -10.73 -9.33
N MET A 61 7.67 -11.30 -10.33
CA MET A 61 7.33 -11.13 -11.74
C MET A 61 5.95 -11.69 -12.05
N LEU A 62 5.61 -12.90 -11.59
CA LEU A 62 4.29 -13.49 -11.80
C LEU A 62 3.17 -12.65 -11.16
N VAL A 63 3.37 -12.14 -9.95
CA VAL A 63 2.42 -11.23 -9.31
C VAL A 63 2.25 -9.96 -10.14
N THR A 64 3.36 -9.38 -10.62
CA THR A 64 3.36 -8.17 -11.47
C THR A 64 2.61 -8.40 -12.77
N GLU A 65 2.89 -9.48 -13.49
CA GLU A 65 2.22 -9.88 -14.74
C GLU A 65 0.71 -10.06 -14.53
N THR A 66 0.34 -10.74 -13.43
CA THR A 66 -1.07 -11.01 -13.14
C THR A 66 -1.84 -9.71 -12.86
N TRP A 67 -1.29 -8.80 -12.06
CA TRP A 67 -1.89 -7.49 -11.82
C TRP A 67 -1.95 -6.66 -13.10
N ALA A 68 -0.89 -6.63 -13.91
CA ALA A 68 -0.84 -5.92 -15.18
C ALA A 68 -1.91 -6.43 -16.16
N ALA A 69 -2.10 -7.75 -16.24
CA ALA A 69 -3.12 -8.34 -17.08
C ALA A 69 -4.54 -7.97 -16.64
N CYS A 70 -4.80 -7.93 -15.32
CA CYS A 70 -6.10 -7.56 -14.76
C CYS A 70 -6.47 -6.10 -15.01
N THR A 71 -5.48 -5.20 -14.98
CA THR A 71 -5.68 -3.75 -15.09
C THR A 71 -5.47 -3.21 -16.49
N LYS A 72 -5.21 -4.08 -17.46
CA LYS A 72 -4.94 -3.68 -18.83
C LYS A 72 -6.09 -2.86 -19.43
N GLY A 73 -5.78 -1.61 -19.80
CA GLY A 73 -6.77 -0.68 -20.35
C GLY A 73 -7.57 0.12 -19.32
N ASP A 74 -7.43 -0.16 -18.04
CA ASP A 74 -8.03 0.63 -16.98
C ASP A 74 -7.10 1.79 -16.57
N GLN A 75 -7.39 2.99 -17.08
CA GLN A 75 -6.60 4.19 -16.80
C GLN A 75 -6.90 4.80 -15.41
N ASP A 76 -7.97 4.38 -14.76
CA ASP A 76 -8.41 4.87 -13.45
C ASP A 76 -7.83 4.06 -12.29
N PHE A 77 -7.18 2.94 -12.56
CA PHE A 77 -6.58 2.08 -11.55
C PHE A 77 -5.09 1.87 -11.82
N ILE A 78 -4.24 2.40 -10.94
CA ILE A 78 -2.79 2.29 -11.09
C ILE A 78 -2.23 1.05 -10.38
N VAL A 79 -1.15 0.48 -10.93
CA VAL A 79 -0.38 -0.57 -10.26
C VAL A 79 1.06 -0.12 -10.14
N MET A 80 1.61 -0.23 -8.93
CA MET A 80 2.97 0.17 -8.58
C MET A 80 3.63 -0.95 -7.78
N PRO A 81 4.59 -1.72 -8.37
CA PRO A 81 5.33 -2.73 -7.62
C PRO A 81 6.43 -2.09 -6.76
N LEU A 82 6.59 -2.59 -5.54
CA LEU A 82 7.79 -2.35 -4.76
C LEU A 82 8.90 -3.24 -5.29
N LEU A 83 9.96 -2.64 -5.79
CA LEU A 83 11.15 -3.35 -6.28
C LEU A 83 12.06 -3.79 -5.15
N GLY A 84 11.89 -3.17 -3.96
CA GLY A 84 12.78 -3.17 -2.81
C GLY A 84 13.39 -4.50 -2.45
N GLY A 85 14.52 -4.42 -1.84
CA GLY A 85 15.38 -5.52 -1.47
C GLY A 85 16.79 -5.02 -1.27
N THR A 86 17.71 -5.93 -0.94
CA THR A 86 19.12 -5.60 -0.73
C THR A 86 19.96 -5.70 -2.01
N SER A 87 19.44 -6.39 -3.03
CA SER A 87 20.08 -6.55 -4.34
C SER A 87 19.59 -5.48 -5.32
N LEU A 88 20.43 -4.52 -5.65
CA LEU A 88 20.11 -3.50 -6.67
C LEU A 88 19.97 -4.12 -8.07
N ALA A 89 20.70 -5.21 -8.35
CA ALA A 89 20.58 -5.93 -9.63
C ALA A 89 19.17 -6.50 -9.80
N ASP A 90 18.61 -7.13 -8.75
CA ASP A 90 17.25 -7.64 -8.76
C ASP A 90 16.21 -6.52 -8.90
N CYS A 91 16.44 -5.39 -8.21
CA CYS A 91 15.57 -4.22 -8.34
C CYS A 91 15.54 -3.67 -9.77
N ARG A 92 16.70 -3.66 -10.48
CA ARG A 92 16.78 -3.24 -11.89
C ARG A 92 16.04 -4.21 -12.81
N GLU A 93 16.20 -5.52 -12.61
CA GLU A 93 15.50 -6.55 -13.37
C GLU A 93 13.98 -6.41 -13.21
N LEU A 94 13.50 -6.25 -11.98
CA LEU A 94 12.09 -6.04 -11.67
C LEU A 94 11.55 -4.71 -12.21
N ALA A 95 12.37 -3.65 -12.24
CA ALA A 95 11.98 -2.37 -12.83
C ALA A 95 11.76 -2.49 -14.35
N LEU A 96 12.68 -3.13 -15.05
CA LEU A 96 12.57 -3.40 -16.48
C LEU A 96 11.33 -4.26 -16.77
N HIS A 97 11.12 -5.31 -15.99
CA HIS A 97 9.96 -6.18 -16.12
C HIS A 97 8.63 -5.42 -15.89
N ALA A 98 8.56 -4.53 -14.89
CA ALA A 98 7.38 -3.69 -14.66
C ALA A 98 7.09 -2.76 -15.84
N ARG A 99 8.12 -2.18 -16.45
CA ARG A 99 8.01 -1.35 -17.66
C ARG A 99 7.49 -2.14 -18.85
N GLU A 100 8.03 -3.35 -19.08
CA GLU A 100 7.61 -4.24 -20.17
C GLU A 100 6.14 -4.65 -20.05
N ASN A 101 5.64 -4.76 -18.81
CA ASN A 101 4.24 -5.05 -18.53
C ASN A 101 3.33 -3.79 -18.52
N GLY A 102 3.87 -2.62 -18.82
CA GLY A 102 3.10 -1.37 -18.97
C GLY A 102 2.53 -0.83 -17.67
N LEU A 103 3.15 -1.12 -16.54
CA LEU A 103 2.70 -0.59 -15.25
C LEU A 103 2.95 0.92 -15.14
N TYR A 104 2.14 1.58 -14.30
CA TYR A 104 2.16 3.04 -14.13
C TYR A 104 3.50 3.57 -13.61
N ALA A 105 4.04 2.97 -12.55
CA ALA A 105 5.22 3.43 -11.84
C ALA A 105 5.93 2.26 -11.16
N VAL A 106 7.12 2.51 -10.66
CA VAL A 106 7.84 1.60 -9.77
C VAL A 106 8.19 2.28 -8.45
N SER A 107 8.32 1.50 -7.39
CA SER A 107 8.74 1.98 -6.08
C SER A 107 9.94 1.20 -5.57
N PHE A 108 10.82 1.89 -4.86
CA PHE A 108 12.05 1.35 -4.29
C PHE A 108 12.15 1.73 -2.82
N THR A 109 12.60 0.81 -1.95
CA THR A 109 12.93 1.11 -0.56
C THR A 109 14.43 0.95 -0.33
N ALA A 110 14.96 1.59 0.71
CA ALA A 110 16.37 1.49 1.02
C ALA A 110 16.82 0.03 1.23
N PRO A 111 18.03 -0.34 0.80
CA PRO A 111 18.67 -1.57 1.25
C PRO A 111 18.69 -1.61 2.79
N PHE A 112 18.19 -2.71 3.37
CA PHE A 112 17.95 -2.79 4.81
C PHE A 112 18.93 -3.71 5.55
N TYR A 113 19.75 -4.47 4.84
CA TYR A 113 20.82 -5.28 5.45
C TYR A 113 22.12 -4.47 5.50
N PHE A 114 22.76 -4.20 4.35
CA PHE A 114 23.79 -3.17 4.24
C PHE A 114 23.11 -1.85 3.93
N LYS A 115 23.03 -0.98 4.94
CA LYS A 115 22.24 0.24 4.85
C LYS A 115 23.06 1.41 4.30
N PRO A 116 22.48 2.29 3.51
CA PRO A 116 23.11 3.57 3.20
C PRO A 116 23.39 4.35 4.49
N THR A 117 24.58 4.92 4.59
CA THR A 117 25.02 5.66 5.79
C THR A 117 24.87 7.17 5.64
N THR A 118 24.58 7.65 4.42
CA THR A 118 24.31 9.05 4.11
C THR A 118 23.14 9.16 3.14
N VAL A 119 22.53 10.35 3.07
CA VAL A 119 21.44 10.61 2.13
C VAL A 119 21.92 10.54 0.68
N GLU A 120 23.17 10.93 0.41
CA GLU A 120 23.78 10.84 -0.92
C GLU A 120 23.94 9.38 -1.36
N SER A 121 24.34 8.48 -0.45
CA SER A 121 24.41 7.05 -0.76
C SER A 121 23.03 6.44 -0.98
N LEU A 122 22.00 6.92 -0.29
CA LEU A 122 20.61 6.54 -0.58
C LEU A 122 20.17 7.06 -1.95
N ALA A 123 20.45 8.31 -2.27
CA ALA A 123 20.17 8.91 -3.58
C ALA A 123 20.88 8.17 -4.71
N ALA A 124 22.12 7.72 -4.51
CA ALA A 124 22.85 6.90 -5.46
C ALA A 124 22.17 5.54 -5.71
N CYS A 125 21.66 4.87 -4.66
CA CYS A 125 20.86 3.65 -4.81
C CYS A 125 19.57 3.91 -5.61
N CYS A 126 18.88 5.01 -5.33
CA CYS A 126 17.69 5.42 -6.09
C CYS A 126 18.04 5.67 -7.57
N HIS A 127 19.14 6.36 -7.84
CA HIS A 127 19.61 6.65 -9.21
C HIS A 127 19.94 5.38 -9.98
N GLU A 128 20.64 4.43 -9.36
CA GLU A 128 21.01 3.14 -9.96
C GLU A 128 19.80 2.37 -10.49
N VAL A 129 18.68 2.40 -9.74
CA VAL A 129 17.46 1.70 -10.14
C VAL A 129 16.58 2.55 -11.08
N ALA A 130 16.39 3.83 -10.78
CA ALA A 130 15.53 4.72 -11.56
C ALA A 130 16.03 4.93 -12.99
N SER A 131 17.36 4.94 -13.20
CA SER A 131 17.98 5.13 -14.51
C SER A 131 17.69 4.01 -15.51
N CYS A 132 17.28 2.82 -15.05
CA CYS A 132 16.90 1.71 -15.92
C CYS A 132 15.53 1.91 -16.59
N VAL A 133 14.69 2.76 -16.01
CA VAL A 133 13.31 3.03 -16.46
C VAL A 133 13.04 4.54 -16.51
N PRO A 134 13.80 5.30 -17.31
CA PRO A 134 13.78 6.77 -17.28
C PRO A 134 12.44 7.38 -17.73
N ASP A 135 11.60 6.59 -18.36
CA ASP A 135 10.27 6.92 -18.88
C ASP A 135 9.13 6.59 -17.88
N MET A 136 9.44 5.89 -16.77
CA MET A 136 8.45 5.56 -15.72
C MET A 136 8.61 6.46 -14.50
N PRO A 137 7.51 6.88 -13.82
CA PRO A 137 7.58 7.49 -12.51
C PRO A 137 8.25 6.56 -11.49
N PHE A 138 9.21 7.09 -10.76
CA PHE A 138 9.94 6.38 -9.71
C PHE A 138 9.59 6.97 -8.35
N TYR A 139 9.13 6.13 -7.42
CA TYR A 139 8.80 6.50 -6.06
C TYR A 139 9.76 5.88 -5.06
N TYR A 140 10.20 6.65 -4.07
CA TYR A 140 10.89 6.10 -2.92
C TYR A 140 9.89 5.71 -1.82
N TYR A 141 10.04 4.51 -1.25
CA TYR A 141 9.23 4.05 -0.13
C TYR A 141 9.98 4.26 1.19
N HIS A 142 9.59 5.29 1.93
CA HIS A 142 10.13 5.63 3.24
C HIS A 142 9.40 4.86 4.33
N ILE A 143 10.09 3.89 4.95
CA ILE A 143 9.57 3.08 6.06
C ILE A 143 10.70 2.74 7.05
N PRO A 144 11.17 3.71 7.84
CA PRO A 144 12.35 3.57 8.69
C PRO A 144 12.20 2.48 9.76
N VAL A 145 10.98 2.21 10.23
CA VAL A 145 10.72 1.15 11.22
C VAL A 145 11.11 -0.24 10.72
N LEU A 146 11.07 -0.50 9.41
CA LEU A 146 11.45 -1.78 8.82
C LEU A 146 12.86 -1.74 8.20
N THR A 147 13.23 -0.63 7.56
CA THR A 147 14.53 -0.53 6.89
C THR A 147 15.67 -0.12 7.83
N GLY A 148 15.34 0.58 8.93
CA GLY A 148 16.33 1.22 9.79
C GLY A 148 17.10 2.34 9.09
N VAL A 149 16.55 2.91 8.01
CA VAL A 149 17.09 4.08 7.27
C VAL A 149 16.12 5.23 7.46
N GLY A 150 16.47 6.19 8.29
CA GLY A 150 15.61 7.25 8.80
C GLY A 150 16.10 8.67 8.48
N PHE A 151 16.71 8.89 7.32
CA PHE A 151 17.06 10.26 6.88
C PHE A 151 15.79 11.10 6.69
N PRO A 152 15.81 12.41 6.98
CA PRO A 152 14.73 13.30 6.59
C PRO A 152 14.50 13.23 5.09
N MET A 153 13.25 13.08 4.68
CA MET A 153 12.92 12.93 3.26
C MET A 153 13.07 14.23 2.49
N ILE A 154 12.99 15.37 3.17
CA ILE A 154 13.33 16.65 2.54
C ILE A 154 14.78 16.69 2.03
N ASP A 155 15.71 16.03 2.73
CA ASP A 155 17.10 15.98 2.30
C ASP A 155 17.27 14.99 1.11
N LEU A 156 16.51 13.88 1.09
CA LEU A 156 16.48 13.02 -0.10
C LEU A 156 15.92 13.77 -1.31
N LEU A 157 14.83 14.53 -1.16
CA LEU A 157 14.29 15.34 -2.28
C LEU A 157 15.30 16.33 -2.83
N LYS A 158 16.10 16.98 -1.98
CA LYS A 158 17.20 17.85 -2.39
C LYS A 158 18.30 17.08 -3.13
N ALA A 159 18.68 15.90 -2.63
CA ALA A 159 19.75 15.10 -3.22
C ALA A 159 19.39 14.50 -4.59
N VAL A 160 18.11 14.14 -4.81
CA VAL A 160 17.65 13.59 -6.09
C VAL A 160 17.27 14.66 -7.12
N GLU A 161 17.09 15.90 -6.69
CA GLU A 161 16.72 16.99 -7.60
C GLU A 161 17.78 17.22 -8.65
N GLY A 162 17.37 17.20 -9.91
CA GLY A 162 18.26 17.37 -11.06
C GLY A 162 19.11 16.14 -11.41
N THR A 163 19.18 15.14 -10.54
CA THR A 163 19.98 13.91 -10.77
C THR A 163 19.12 12.72 -11.20
N ILE A 164 17.85 12.67 -10.79
CA ILE A 164 16.90 11.60 -11.14
C ILE A 164 15.66 12.25 -11.80
N PRO A 165 15.65 12.41 -13.15
CA PRO A 165 14.58 13.15 -13.83
C PRO A 165 13.19 12.55 -13.70
N ASN A 166 13.09 11.24 -13.47
CA ASN A 166 11.84 10.49 -13.28
C ASN A 166 11.49 10.25 -11.82
N PHE A 167 12.18 10.88 -10.84
CA PHE A 167 11.79 10.82 -9.44
C PHE A 167 10.45 11.54 -9.24
N ALA A 168 9.39 10.78 -9.03
CA ALA A 168 8.02 11.30 -8.95
C ALA A 168 7.61 11.69 -7.54
N GLY A 169 8.05 10.95 -6.53
CA GLY A 169 7.61 11.23 -5.17
C GLY A 169 8.04 10.19 -4.14
N ILE A 170 7.37 10.25 -2.99
CA ILE A 170 7.68 9.40 -1.84
C ILE A 170 6.40 8.81 -1.28
N LYS A 171 6.37 7.47 -1.10
CA LYS A 171 5.43 6.84 -0.17
C LYS A 171 6.00 7.00 1.24
N TYR A 172 5.33 7.80 2.06
CA TYR A 172 5.83 8.24 3.36
C TYR A 172 5.13 7.48 4.49
N THR A 173 5.79 6.44 5.03
CA THR A 173 5.28 5.60 6.13
C THR A 173 6.09 5.84 7.39
N HIS A 174 6.01 7.08 7.89
CA HIS A 174 6.66 7.55 9.10
C HIS A 174 5.82 8.64 9.76
N GLU A 175 6.00 8.89 11.05
CA GLU A 175 5.16 9.81 11.84
C GLU A 175 5.78 11.21 12.00
N ASP A 176 6.84 11.53 11.27
CA ASP A 176 7.42 12.86 11.27
C ASP A 176 6.61 13.80 10.36
N PHE A 177 5.58 14.41 10.94
CA PHE A 177 4.71 15.35 10.23
C PHE A 177 5.42 16.66 9.85
N MET A 178 6.48 17.04 10.55
CA MET A 178 7.29 18.23 10.22
C MET A 178 8.06 17.99 8.91
N ASP A 179 8.73 16.83 8.77
CA ASP A 179 9.41 16.45 7.53
C ASP A 179 8.41 16.23 6.40
N PHE A 180 7.28 15.56 6.67
CA PHE A 180 6.23 15.35 5.67
C PHE A 180 5.68 16.66 5.10
N LEU A 181 5.37 17.64 5.94
CA LEU A 181 4.91 18.95 5.51
C LEU A 181 5.99 19.70 4.71
N SER A 182 7.25 19.61 5.13
CA SER A 182 8.38 20.19 4.39
C SER A 182 8.49 19.60 2.99
N CYS A 183 8.30 18.29 2.86
CA CYS A 183 8.29 17.60 1.56
C CYS A 183 7.11 18.03 0.68
N LEU A 184 5.91 18.17 1.24
CA LEU A 184 4.72 18.64 0.52
C LEU A 184 4.91 20.04 -0.08
N HIS A 185 5.66 20.92 0.60
CA HIS A 185 5.90 22.30 0.14
C HIS A 185 7.17 22.44 -0.70
N TYR A 186 8.02 21.42 -0.76
CA TYR A 186 9.29 21.52 -1.49
C TYR A 186 9.04 21.80 -2.96
N ARG A 187 9.73 22.84 -3.49
CA ARG A 187 9.59 23.28 -4.89
C ARG A 187 8.12 23.49 -5.29
N GLN A 188 7.35 24.16 -4.43
CA GLN A 188 5.93 24.45 -4.66
C GLN A 188 5.06 23.20 -4.87
N GLY A 189 5.40 22.12 -4.17
CA GLY A 189 4.67 20.85 -4.26
C GLY A 189 4.99 20.06 -5.52
N LYS A 190 6.20 20.14 -6.04
CA LYS A 190 6.62 19.43 -7.26
C LYS A 190 6.46 17.91 -7.15
N TYR A 191 6.78 17.35 -5.98
CA TYR A 191 6.83 15.89 -5.78
C TYR A 191 5.53 15.37 -5.18
N ASP A 192 5.11 14.19 -5.63
CA ASP A 192 3.92 13.50 -5.15
C ASP A 192 4.22 12.79 -3.82
N MET A 193 3.50 13.16 -2.77
CA MET A 193 3.68 12.62 -1.42
C MET A 193 2.50 11.73 -1.05
N LEU A 194 2.73 10.41 -0.98
CA LEU A 194 1.72 9.41 -0.67
C LEU A 194 1.82 9.04 0.82
N TRP A 195 0.77 9.33 1.57
CA TRP A 195 0.74 9.00 2.99
C TRP A 195 0.63 7.49 3.22
N GLY A 196 1.42 6.93 4.14
CA GLY A 196 1.54 5.49 4.32
C GLY A 196 1.12 4.94 5.69
N ARG A 197 0.44 5.76 6.55
CA ARG A 197 -0.01 5.35 7.90
C ARG A 197 -1.52 5.56 8.03
N ASP A 198 -2.27 4.48 7.96
CA ASP A 198 -3.74 4.48 7.96
C ASP A 198 -4.32 5.03 9.26
N GLU A 199 -3.69 4.71 10.39
CA GLU A 199 -4.02 5.17 11.73
C GLU A 199 -3.81 6.67 11.97
N ASN A 200 -3.11 7.36 11.07
CA ASN A 200 -2.82 8.79 11.15
C ASN A 200 -3.25 9.52 9.86
N MET A 201 -4.31 9.04 9.18
CA MET A 201 -4.78 9.64 7.93
C MET A 201 -5.31 11.06 8.14
N LEU A 202 -6.13 11.28 9.17
CA LEU A 202 -6.73 12.61 9.42
C LEU A 202 -5.70 13.72 9.62
N PRO A 203 -4.65 13.57 10.45
CA PRO A 203 -3.57 14.53 10.52
C PRO A 203 -2.89 14.79 9.17
N ALA A 204 -2.63 13.74 8.37
CA ALA A 204 -2.01 13.89 7.07
C ALA A 204 -2.89 14.66 6.07
N LEU A 205 -4.20 14.41 6.06
CA LEU A 205 -5.18 15.18 5.26
C LEU A 205 -5.15 16.65 5.66
N SER A 206 -5.06 16.95 6.96
CA SER A 206 -4.99 18.33 7.47
C SER A 206 -3.73 19.06 7.01
N LEU A 207 -2.64 18.35 6.71
CA LEU A 207 -1.42 18.89 6.14
C LEU A 207 -1.46 18.98 4.60
N GLY A 208 -2.47 18.40 3.93
CA GLY A 208 -2.63 18.46 2.49
C GLY A 208 -2.27 17.17 1.75
N ALA A 209 -2.19 16.01 2.43
CA ALA A 209 -2.07 14.72 1.76
C ALA A 209 -3.27 14.50 0.81
N ARG A 210 -3.00 14.06 -0.43
CA ARG A 210 -4.02 13.83 -1.47
C ARG A 210 -4.28 12.36 -1.73
N ALA A 211 -3.24 11.53 -1.59
CA ALA A 211 -3.31 10.09 -1.76
C ALA A 211 -2.70 9.38 -0.56
N SER A 212 -3.22 8.20 -0.28
CA SER A 212 -2.70 7.34 0.78
C SER A 212 -2.51 5.92 0.27
N VAL A 213 -1.44 5.26 0.73
CA VAL A 213 -1.13 3.87 0.40
C VAL A 213 -1.15 3.04 1.66
N GLY A 214 -2.19 2.23 1.86
CA GLY A 214 -2.40 1.51 3.09
C GLY A 214 -2.89 0.07 2.94
N SER A 215 -2.61 -0.74 3.96
CA SER A 215 -3.02 -2.15 3.98
C SER A 215 -4.47 -2.35 4.41
N THR A 216 -5.02 -1.43 5.19
CA THR A 216 -6.40 -1.56 5.70
C THR A 216 -7.44 -1.22 4.64
N TYR A 217 -7.06 -0.54 3.56
CA TYR A 217 -7.96 -0.27 2.41
C TYR A 217 -8.36 -1.54 1.65
N ASN A 218 -7.65 -2.64 1.86
CA ASN A 218 -8.02 -3.94 1.31
C ASN A 218 -9.36 -4.42 1.84
N TYR A 219 -9.63 -4.19 3.13
CA TYR A 219 -10.81 -4.74 3.80
C TYR A 219 -11.71 -3.70 4.47
N ALA A 220 -11.31 -2.43 4.50
CA ALA A 220 -12.06 -1.36 5.15
C ALA A 220 -12.06 -0.03 4.36
N ALA A 221 -11.94 -0.05 3.04
CA ALA A 221 -11.94 1.16 2.21
C ALA A 221 -13.16 2.07 2.47
N PRO A 222 -14.39 1.55 2.68
CA PRO A 222 -15.54 2.40 2.98
C PRO A 222 -15.39 3.26 4.25
N LEU A 223 -14.67 2.80 5.27
CA LEU A 223 -14.38 3.59 6.46
C LEU A 223 -13.56 4.84 6.11
N TYR A 224 -12.51 4.66 5.32
CA TYR A 224 -11.62 5.75 4.93
C TYR A 224 -12.27 6.73 3.96
N HIS A 225 -13.17 6.28 3.10
CA HIS A 225 -13.99 7.18 2.28
C HIS A 225 -14.86 8.06 3.16
N ARG A 226 -15.54 7.51 4.18
CA ARG A 226 -16.33 8.30 5.15
C ARG A 226 -15.47 9.31 5.91
N LEU A 227 -14.25 8.92 6.31
CA LEU A 227 -13.30 9.83 6.97
C LEU A 227 -12.92 10.99 6.05
N ILE A 228 -12.52 10.68 4.81
CA ILE A 228 -12.12 11.70 3.81
C ILE A 228 -13.31 12.63 3.51
N ASP A 229 -14.48 12.08 3.28
CA ASP A 229 -15.69 12.86 2.98
C ASP A 229 -16.11 13.78 4.14
N ALA A 230 -16.02 13.29 5.39
CA ALA A 230 -16.29 14.12 6.58
C ALA A 230 -15.28 15.26 6.68
N PHE A 231 -13.98 14.96 6.50
CA PHE A 231 -12.93 15.99 6.49
C PHE A 231 -13.16 17.05 5.40
N LEU A 232 -13.47 16.64 4.16
CA LEU A 232 -13.72 17.56 3.04
C LEU A 232 -14.96 18.43 3.25
N ARG A 233 -15.97 17.97 3.98
CA ARG A 233 -17.13 18.78 4.39
C ARG A 233 -16.86 19.68 5.59
N GLY A 234 -15.69 19.60 6.21
CA GLY A 234 -15.35 20.35 7.42
C GLY A 234 -15.94 19.76 8.71
N ASP A 235 -16.51 18.55 8.66
CA ASP A 235 -17.03 17.82 9.82
C ASP A 235 -15.89 17.08 10.52
N LEU A 236 -15.12 17.83 11.30
CA LEU A 236 -13.93 17.30 11.97
C LEU A 236 -14.29 16.33 13.11
N GLU A 237 -15.47 16.47 13.73
CA GLU A 237 -15.93 15.57 14.78
C GLU A 237 -16.20 14.17 14.18
N ALA A 238 -16.97 14.10 13.10
CA ALA A 238 -17.23 12.85 12.40
C ALA A 238 -15.92 12.25 11.83
N ALA A 239 -15.04 13.07 11.24
CA ALA A 239 -13.75 12.61 10.73
C ALA A 239 -12.87 12.00 11.84
N ALA A 240 -12.82 12.62 13.02
CA ALA A 240 -12.12 12.09 14.18
C ALA A 240 -12.75 10.77 14.69
N GLY A 241 -14.07 10.66 14.66
CA GLY A 241 -14.78 9.43 15.00
C GLY A 241 -14.41 8.27 14.05
N TYR A 242 -14.37 8.50 12.74
CA TYR A 242 -13.93 7.49 11.76
C TYR A 242 -12.44 7.14 11.90
N GLN A 243 -11.60 8.14 12.21
CA GLN A 243 -10.19 7.87 12.51
C GLN A 243 -10.04 6.99 13.75
N GLN A 244 -10.85 7.22 14.79
CA GLN A 244 -10.82 6.37 15.99
C GLN A 244 -11.25 4.94 15.68
N GLN A 245 -12.28 4.74 14.85
CA GLN A 245 -12.67 3.39 14.40
C GLN A 245 -11.53 2.69 13.63
N SER A 246 -10.80 3.43 12.78
CA SER A 246 -9.60 2.92 12.10
C SER A 246 -8.52 2.50 13.12
N ILE A 247 -8.25 3.31 14.12
CA ILE A 247 -7.27 3.02 15.17
C ILE A 247 -7.66 1.76 15.96
N ASP A 248 -8.93 1.63 16.35
CA ASP A 248 -9.42 0.47 17.12
C ASP A 248 -9.32 -0.83 16.30
N MET A 249 -9.66 -0.78 15.01
CA MET A 249 -9.46 -1.88 14.06
C MET A 249 -7.96 -2.25 13.92
N ILE A 250 -7.07 -1.25 13.80
CA ILE A 250 -5.62 -1.47 13.67
C ILE A 250 -5.00 -2.02 14.96
N ARG A 251 -5.52 -1.65 16.13
CA ARG A 251 -5.08 -2.23 17.41
C ARG A 251 -5.27 -3.74 17.49
N LEU A 252 -6.29 -4.29 16.82
CA LEU A 252 -6.47 -5.74 16.74
C LEU A 252 -5.34 -6.40 15.93
N LEU A 253 -4.73 -5.71 14.92
CA LEU A 253 -3.56 -6.26 14.23
C LEU A 253 -2.43 -6.50 15.23
N GLY A 254 -2.11 -5.52 16.05
CA GLY A 254 -1.06 -5.64 17.06
C GLY A 254 -1.35 -6.74 18.09
N LYS A 255 -2.62 -6.89 18.49
CA LYS A 255 -3.06 -7.90 19.46
C LYS A 255 -2.91 -9.34 18.95
N TYR A 256 -3.16 -9.57 17.66
CA TYR A 256 -3.25 -10.89 17.05
C TYR A 256 -2.09 -11.26 16.11
N GLY A 257 -0.93 -10.63 16.25
CA GLY A 257 0.29 -11.03 15.53
C GLY A 257 0.71 -10.09 14.38
N GLY A 258 0.21 -8.86 14.38
CA GLY A 258 0.65 -7.83 13.44
C GLY A 258 0.09 -8.04 12.03
N ILE A 259 0.96 -7.97 11.03
CA ILE A 259 0.57 -7.96 9.60
C ILE A 259 -0.24 -9.19 9.18
N ALA A 260 -0.01 -10.36 9.79
CA ALA A 260 -0.74 -11.59 9.49
C ALA A 260 -2.25 -11.46 9.76
N THR A 261 -2.63 -10.66 10.77
CA THR A 261 -4.05 -10.40 11.09
C THR A 261 -4.79 -9.70 9.94
N GLY A 262 -4.07 -8.98 9.07
CA GLY A 262 -4.67 -8.40 7.87
C GLY A 262 -5.27 -9.46 6.93
N LYS A 263 -4.61 -10.62 6.74
CA LYS A 263 -5.20 -11.74 5.98
C LYS A 263 -6.40 -12.36 6.70
N ALA A 264 -6.46 -12.29 8.05
CA ALA A 264 -7.66 -12.69 8.79
C ALA A 264 -8.84 -11.75 8.52
N TYR A 265 -8.62 -10.42 8.45
CA TYR A 265 -9.64 -9.47 8.00
C TYR A 265 -10.11 -9.76 6.56
N MET A 266 -9.18 -10.07 5.65
CA MET A 266 -9.53 -10.47 4.27
C MET A 266 -10.44 -11.70 4.26
N LYS A 267 -10.16 -12.68 5.11
CA LYS A 267 -11.02 -13.86 5.27
C LYS A 267 -12.41 -13.51 5.80
N LEU A 268 -12.53 -12.57 6.74
CA LEU A 268 -13.83 -12.10 7.24
C LEU A 268 -14.68 -11.43 6.16
N ILE A 269 -14.07 -10.76 5.20
CA ILE A 269 -14.81 -10.19 4.05
C ILE A 269 -15.09 -11.20 2.93
N GLY A 270 -14.70 -12.46 3.09
CA GLY A 270 -14.94 -13.52 2.10
C GLY A 270 -13.85 -13.65 1.02
N MET A 271 -12.69 -13.02 1.22
CA MET A 271 -11.53 -13.13 0.32
C MET A 271 -10.34 -13.74 1.07
N ASP A 272 -10.28 -15.06 1.16
CA ASP A 272 -9.20 -15.78 1.85
C ASP A 272 -7.90 -15.74 1.04
N CYS A 273 -6.96 -14.89 1.48
CA CYS A 273 -5.63 -14.75 0.87
C CYS A 273 -4.61 -15.78 1.41
N GLY A 274 -5.05 -16.81 2.13
CA GLY A 274 -4.17 -17.80 2.75
C GLY A 274 -3.34 -17.27 3.91
N GLY A 275 -2.19 -17.88 4.17
CA GLY A 275 -1.25 -17.48 5.21
C GLY A 275 -0.09 -16.63 4.69
N PHE A 276 0.70 -16.12 5.64
CA PHE A 276 2.03 -15.56 5.40
C PHE A 276 3.09 -16.64 5.41
N ARG A 277 4.19 -16.42 4.71
CA ARG A 277 5.40 -17.24 4.81
C ARG A 277 6.18 -16.92 6.09
N LEU A 278 6.95 -17.88 6.57
CA LEU A 278 7.91 -17.63 7.65
C LEU A 278 8.88 -16.49 7.26
N PRO A 279 9.33 -15.67 8.23
CA PRO A 279 9.18 -15.84 9.69
C PRO A 279 7.88 -15.32 10.29
N VAL A 280 6.95 -14.77 9.48
CA VAL A 280 5.68 -14.24 9.97
C VAL A 280 4.81 -15.38 10.49
N GLN A 281 4.37 -15.26 11.75
CA GLN A 281 3.51 -16.25 12.40
C GLN A 281 2.05 -16.03 11.96
N ASN A 282 1.41 -17.07 11.49
CA ASN A 282 0.00 -17.04 11.14
C ASN A 282 -0.88 -17.30 12.38
N MET A 283 -2.07 -16.71 12.36
CA MET A 283 -3.04 -16.83 13.43
C MET A 283 -3.52 -18.29 13.58
N SER A 284 -3.63 -18.79 14.83
CA SER A 284 -4.23 -20.07 15.10
C SER A 284 -5.74 -20.03 14.86
N ARG A 285 -6.38 -21.21 14.72
CA ARG A 285 -7.86 -21.27 14.60
C ARG A 285 -8.56 -20.68 15.81
N ALA A 286 -8.07 -20.97 17.01
CA ALA A 286 -8.66 -20.44 18.25
C ALA A 286 -8.50 -18.92 18.36
N ASP A 287 -7.36 -18.38 17.88
CA ASP A 287 -7.16 -16.92 17.81
C ASP A 287 -8.06 -16.29 16.76
N PHE A 288 -8.26 -16.94 15.61
CA PHE A 288 -9.16 -16.46 14.57
C PHE A 288 -10.62 -16.37 15.07
N GLU A 289 -11.07 -17.35 15.83
CA GLU A 289 -12.42 -17.34 16.43
C GLU A 289 -12.58 -16.15 17.40
N ARG A 290 -11.59 -15.91 18.28
CA ARG A 290 -11.58 -14.74 19.19
C ARG A 290 -11.48 -13.42 18.44
N PHE A 291 -10.60 -13.33 17.47
CA PHE A 291 -10.44 -12.17 16.61
C PHE A 291 -11.74 -11.84 15.87
N SER A 292 -12.43 -12.84 15.32
CA SER A 292 -13.69 -12.66 14.59
C SER A 292 -14.77 -12.08 15.48
N GLN A 293 -14.85 -12.55 16.73
CA GLN A 293 -15.78 -12.00 17.72
C GLN A 293 -15.45 -10.54 18.05
N GLU A 294 -14.19 -10.22 18.35
CA GLU A 294 -13.77 -8.84 18.67
C GLU A 294 -13.95 -7.89 17.49
N ALA A 295 -13.69 -8.34 16.26
CA ALA A 295 -13.95 -7.55 15.06
C ALA A 295 -15.46 -7.26 14.89
N SER A 296 -16.32 -8.24 15.18
CA SER A 296 -17.78 -8.05 15.19
C SER A 296 -18.23 -7.06 16.27
N GLU A 297 -17.65 -7.14 17.48
CA GLU A 297 -17.94 -6.21 18.59
C GLU A 297 -17.53 -4.77 18.26
N LEU A 298 -16.47 -4.58 17.45
CA LEU A 298 -16.10 -3.27 16.89
C LEU A 298 -17.04 -2.77 15.80
N GLY A 299 -18.00 -3.58 15.37
CA GLY A 299 -18.91 -3.24 14.28
C GLY A 299 -18.26 -3.25 12.91
N PHE A 300 -17.24 -4.09 12.68
CA PHE A 300 -16.49 -4.19 11.41
C PHE A 300 -17.42 -4.37 10.21
N GLU A 301 -18.52 -5.09 10.35
CA GLU A 301 -19.53 -5.30 9.30
C GLU A 301 -20.13 -4.00 8.74
N ASN A 302 -20.13 -2.90 9.51
CA ASN A 302 -20.71 -1.63 9.12
C ASN A 302 -19.80 -0.80 8.20
N PHE A 303 -18.51 -1.17 8.10
CA PHE A 303 -17.53 -0.38 7.35
C PHE A 303 -16.52 -1.22 6.56
N ARG A 304 -16.71 -2.53 6.49
CA ARG A 304 -15.86 -3.42 5.71
C ARG A 304 -16.03 -3.24 4.20
N SER A 305 -15.00 -3.57 3.45
CA SER A 305 -15.09 -3.74 1.99
C SER A 305 -15.98 -4.95 1.65
N VAL A 306 -16.74 -4.86 0.56
CA VAL A 306 -17.68 -5.90 0.16
C VAL A 306 -17.30 -6.45 -1.21
N PRO A 307 -16.99 -7.75 -1.35
CA PRO A 307 -16.80 -8.41 -2.64
C PRO A 307 -18.10 -8.48 -3.45
N GLU A 308 -18.00 -8.41 -4.78
CA GLU A 308 -19.14 -8.42 -5.74
C GLU A 308 -20.15 -9.56 -5.51
N SER A 309 -19.67 -10.74 -5.12
CA SER A 309 -20.51 -11.90 -4.87
C SER A 309 -21.55 -11.70 -3.76
N LEU A 310 -21.24 -10.84 -2.79
CA LEU A 310 -22.15 -10.51 -1.69
C LEU A 310 -23.10 -9.35 -2.04
N ASN A 311 -22.69 -8.42 -2.90
CA ASN A 311 -23.56 -7.32 -3.35
C ASN A 311 -24.75 -7.84 -4.19
N LYS A 312 -24.57 -8.91 -4.96
CA LYS A 312 -25.68 -9.51 -5.75
C LYS A 312 -26.74 -10.21 -4.87
N ALA A 313 -26.36 -10.71 -3.70
CA ALA A 313 -27.29 -11.33 -2.76
C ALA A 313 -28.16 -10.29 -2.01
N VAL A 314 -27.57 -9.17 -1.62
CA VAL A 314 -28.27 -8.09 -0.90
C VAL A 314 -29.30 -7.36 -1.79
N THR A 315 -28.99 -7.22 -3.09
CA THR A 315 -29.94 -6.58 -4.05
C THR A 315 -31.14 -7.48 -4.40
N LEU A 316 -31.02 -8.79 -4.26
CA LEU A 316 -32.13 -9.73 -4.48
C LEU A 316 -33.09 -9.79 -3.29
N ASP A 317 -32.59 -9.62 -2.06
CA ASP A 317 -33.44 -9.59 -0.86
C ASP A 317 -34.20 -8.25 -0.65
N GLN A 318 -33.84 -7.19 -1.38
CA GLN A 318 -34.56 -5.90 -1.34
C GLN A 318 -35.65 -5.78 -2.44
N GLN A 319 -35.85 -6.82 -3.27
CA GLN A 319 -36.85 -6.84 -4.34
C GLN A 319 -37.96 -7.91 -4.12
N VAL A 320 -38.05 -8.44 -2.89
CA VAL A 320 -39.16 -9.35 -2.52
C VAL A 320 -40.09 -8.68 -1.54
#